data_5bba9b31446437960b03fb971261f8ca
#
_entry.id   5bba9b31446437960b03fb971261f8ca
#
_cell.length_a   1.000
_cell.length_b   1.000
_cell.length_c   1.000
_cell.angle_alpha   90.00
_cell.angle_beta   90.00
_cell.angle_gamma   90.00
#
_symmetry.space_group_name_H-M   'P 1'
#
loop_
_entity.id
_entity.type
_entity.pdbx_description
1 polymer ?
#
loop_
_entity_poly.entity_id
_entity_poly.type
_entity_poly.pdbx_seq_one_letter_code
_entity_poly.pdbx_strand_id
1 'polypeptide(L)'
;MQILKWQIIMIYRIGVIGQFNLTFELAWKALQEILKMHGADGAATGSPREILQLGYKLSFVDDAAVWLLMLKKRNTSVHIYNEQEVDEMILLIRDSFIPAFVGLEKTLR
;
A
#
# COMPACT_ATOMS: atom_id res chain seq x y z
N MET A 1 28.69 -2.91 -19.36
CA MET A 1 28.13 -4.20 -19.53
C MET A 1 26.65 -4.21 -19.24
N GLN A 2 25.88 -4.66 -20.22
CA GLN A 2 24.42 -4.54 -20.16
C GLN A 2 23.77 -5.41 -19.09
N ILE A 3 24.30 -6.63 -18.86
CA ILE A 3 23.75 -7.53 -17.85
C ILE A 3 23.87 -6.90 -16.45
N LEU A 4 25.01 -6.35 -16.10
CA LEU A 4 25.21 -5.70 -14.82
C LEU A 4 24.32 -4.48 -14.65
N LYS A 5 24.19 -3.68 -15.70
CA LYS A 5 23.29 -2.51 -15.70
C LYS A 5 21.85 -2.91 -15.48
N TRP A 6 21.40 -3.97 -16.16
CA TRP A 6 20.04 -4.50 -16.00
C TRP A 6 19.80 -4.99 -14.56
N GLN A 7 20.75 -5.70 -13.98
CA GLN A 7 20.66 -6.18 -12.61
C GLN A 7 20.52 -5.02 -11.61
N ILE A 8 21.29 -3.96 -11.80
CA ILE A 8 21.21 -2.76 -10.94
C ILE A 8 19.83 -2.13 -11.04
N ILE A 9 19.27 -1.99 -12.25
CA ILE A 9 17.94 -1.44 -12.46
C ILE A 9 16.87 -2.29 -11.76
N MET A 10 16.98 -3.62 -11.87
CA MET A 10 16.03 -4.54 -11.23
C MET A 10 16.11 -4.47 -9.71
N ILE A 11 17.30 -4.41 -9.15
CA ILE A 11 17.48 -4.26 -7.69
C ILE A 11 16.82 -2.97 -7.22
N TYR A 12 16.99 -1.87 -7.96
CA TYR A 12 16.37 -0.60 -7.62
C TYR A 12 14.84 -0.70 -7.63
N ARG A 13 14.25 -1.30 -8.67
CA ARG A 13 12.80 -1.48 -8.78
C ARG A 13 12.24 -2.37 -7.68
N ILE A 14 12.92 -3.46 -7.36
CA ILE A 14 12.54 -4.35 -6.26
C ILE A 14 12.60 -3.60 -4.92
N GLY A 15 13.58 -2.72 -4.75
CA GLY A 15 13.67 -1.85 -3.59
C GLY A 15 12.47 -0.91 -3.46
N VAL A 16 11.98 -0.37 -4.57
CA VAL A 16 10.77 0.47 -4.58
C VAL A 16 9.55 -0.34 -4.13
N ILE A 17 9.42 -1.58 -4.58
CA ILE A 17 8.33 -2.47 -4.16
C ILE A 17 8.41 -2.76 -2.66
N GLY A 18 9.60 -3.02 -2.15
CA GLY A 18 9.82 -3.22 -0.71
C GLY A 18 9.45 -1.98 0.10
N GLN A 19 9.79 -0.81 -0.39
CA GLN A 19 9.42 0.45 0.24
C GLN A 19 7.90 0.66 0.22
N PHE A 20 7.23 0.30 -0.87
CA PHE A 20 5.77 0.31 -0.92
C PHE A 20 5.17 -0.60 0.15
N ASN A 21 5.67 -1.83 0.27
CA ASN A 21 5.16 -2.78 1.25
C ASN A 21 5.27 -2.25 2.68
N LEU A 22 6.41 -1.64 3.02
CA LEU A 22 6.62 -1.02 4.32
C LEU A 22 5.67 0.16 4.53
N THR A 23 5.55 1.02 3.54
CA THR A 23 4.66 2.19 3.60
C THR A 23 3.21 1.77 3.81
N PHE A 24 2.76 0.77 3.07
CA PHE A 24 1.40 0.24 3.23
C PHE A 24 1.17 -0.30 4.64
N GLU A 25 2.12 -1.05 5.17
CA GLU A 25 2.02 -1.62 6.52
C GLU A 25 1.87 -0.53 7.57
N LEU A 26 2.69 0.50 7.48
CA LEU A 26 2.61 1.63 8.40
C LEU A 26 1.32 2.44 8.23
N ALA A 27 0.86 2.60 7.00
CA ALA A 27 -0.35 3.37 6.69
C ALA A 27 -1.61 2.74 7.29
N TRP A 28 -1.83 1.43 7.07
CA TRP A 28 -3.05 0.82 7.60
C TRP A 28 -3.00 0.70 9.12
N LYS A 29 -1.82 0.54 9.73
CA LYS A 29 -1.68 0.55 11.19
C LYS A 29 -1.95 1.93 11.77
N ALA A 30 -1.49 2.99 11.12
CA ALA A 30 -1.80 4.36 11.53
C ALA A 30 -3.32 4.61 11.45
N LEU A 31 -3.96 4.15 10.37
CA LEU A 31 -5.41 4.24 10.24
C LEU A 31 -6.11 3.49 11.38
N GLN A 32 -5.65 2.29 11.72
CA GLN A 32 -6.18 1.52 12.85
C GLN A 32 -6.12 2.32 14.14
N GLU A 33 -4.99 2.94 14.45
CA GLU A 33 -4.83 3.73 15.67
C GLU A 33 -5.79 4.93 15.69
N ILE A 34 -5.96 5.62 14.58
CA ILE A 34 -6.91 6.73 14.48
C ILE A 34 -8.35 6.24 14.72
N LEU A 35 -8.72 5.12 14.12
CA LEU A 35 -10.06 4.54 14.30
C LEU A 35 -10.30 4.12 15.75
N LYS A 36 -9.30 3.56 16.41
CA LYS A 36 -9.35 3.23 17.83
C LYS A 36 -9.57 4.49 18.68
N MET A 37 -8.85 5.55 18.38
CA MET A 37 -8.97 6.83 19.09
C MET A 37 -10.36 7.44 18.93
N HIS A 38 -11.03 7.19 17.81
CA HIS A 38 -12.41 7.64 17.57
C HIS A 38 -13.45 6.67 18.14
N GLY A 39 -13.03 5.62 18.81
CA GLY A 39 -13.95 4.64 19.40
C GLY A 39 -14.70 3.78 18.41
N ALA A 40 -14.15 3.60 17.20
CA ALA A 40 -14.83 2.81 16.17
C ALA A 40 -14.87 1.32 16.56
N ASP A 41 -16.06 0.73 16.51
CA ASP A 41 -16.25 -0.69 16.80
C ASP A 41 -15.48 -1.55 15.79
N GLY A 42 -14.74 -2.53 16.30
CA GLY A 42 -13.95 -3.44 15.49
C GLY A 42 -12.55 -2.94 15.13
N ALA A 43 -12.20 -1.70 15.47
CA ALA A 43 -10.89 -1.14 15.12
C ALA A 43 -9.75 -1.86 15.83
N ALA A 44 -9.92 -2.24 17.09
CA ALA A 44 -8.85 -2.85 17.90
C ALA A 44 -8.45 -4.24 17.41
N THR A 45 -9.36 -4.98 16.77
CA THR A 45 -9.17 -6.40 16.41
C THR A 45 -9.32 -6.67 14.92
N GLY A 46 -9.53 -5.65 14.12
CA GLY A 46 -9.77 -5.82 12.69
C GLY A 46 -8.52 -6.25 11.92
N SER A 47 -8.74 -7.09 10.90
CA SER A 47 -7.72 -7.41 9.91
C SER A 47 -7.41 -6.17 9.07
N PRO A 48 -6.29 -6.15 8.29
CA PRO A 48 -6.03 -5.03 7.39
C PRO A 48 -7.23 -4.70 6.48
N ARG A 49 -7.86 -5.72 5.89
CA ARG A 49 -9.05 -5.52 5.05
C ARG A 49 -10.18 -4.85 5.81
N GLU A 50 -10.48 -5.35 7.00
CA GLU A 50 -11.55 -4.80 7.84
C GLU A 50 -11.26 -3.35 8.26
N ILE A 51 -10.00 -3.05 8.59
CA ILE A 51 -9.59 -1.68 8.95
C ILE A 51 -9.75 -0.74 7.75
N LEU A 52 -9.36 -1.18 6.55
CA LEU A 52 -9.52 -0.36 5.35
C LEU A 52 -11.00 -0.11 5.03
N GLN A 53 -11.84 -1.12 5.17
CA GLN A 53 -13.28 -1.00 4.96
C GLN A 53 -13.92 -0.08 5.98
N LEU A 54 -13.51 -0.18 7.24
CA LEU A 54 -13.99 0.69 8.31
C LEU A 54 -13.54 2.14 8.07
N GLY A 55 -12.30 2.33 7.65
CA GLY A 55 -11.78 3.66 7.30
C GLY A 55 -12.55 4.30 6.16
N TYR A 56 -12.92 3.53 5.15
CA TYR A 56 -13.77 4.02 4.06
C TYR A 56 -15.16 4.40 4.57
N LYS A 57 -15.78 3.54 5.37
CA LYS A 57 -17.11 3.79 5.95
C LYS A 57 -17.14 5.08 6.76
N LEU A 58 -16.07 5.39 7.49
CA LEU A 58 -15.98 6.57 8.33
C LEU A 58 -15.31 7.76 7.63
N SER A 59 -15.12 7.68 6.33
CA SER A 59 -14.60 8.76 5.47
C SER A 59 -13.15 9.14 5.71
N PHE A 60 -12.34 8.29 6.31
CA PHE A 60 -10.89 8.48 6.39
C PHE A 60 -10.17 8.04 5.11
N VAL A 61 -10.79 7.17 4.33
CA VAL A 61 -10.27 6.65 3.08
C VAL A 61 -11.27 7.00 1.97
N ASP A 62 -10.81 7.66 0.91
CA ASP A 62 -11.69 8.11 -0.18
C ASP A 62 -12.00 7.01 -1.19
N ASP A 63 -11.04 6.13 -1.45
CA ASP A 63 -11.18 5.09 -2.49
C ASP A 63 -10.78 3.73 -1.92
N ALA A 64 -11.78 3.00 -1.45
CA ALA A 64 -11.57 1.67 -0.90
C ALA A 64 -10.97 0.70 -1.92
N ALA A 65 -11.31 0.83 -3.21
CA ALA A 65 -10.84 -0.07 -4.25
C ALA A 65 -9.31 0.00 -4.40
N VAL A 66 -8.74 1.20 -4.38
CA VAL A 66 -7.28 1.39 -4.47
C VAL A 66 -6.60 0.77 -3.26
N TRP A 67 -7.11 1.01 -2.06
CA TRP A 67 -6.52 0.47 -0.84
C TRP A 67 -6.61 -1.04 -0.75
N LEU A 68 -7.73 -1.63 -1.20
CA LEU A 68 -7.86 -3.09 -1.26
C LEU A 68 -6.96 -3.69 -2.33
N LEU A 69 -6.73 -2.97 -3.43
CA LEU A 69 -5.75 -3.38 -4.44
C LEU A 69 -4.33 -3.34 -3.87
N MET A 70 -3.99 -2.33 -3.07
CA MET A 70 -2.69 -2.29 -2.37
C MET A 70 -2.52 -3.53 -1.49
N LEU A 71 -3.54 -3.88 -0.72
CA LEU A 71 -3.49 -5.06 0.14
C LEU A 71 -3.24 -6.33 -0.67
N LYS A 72 -3.95 -6.49 -1.78
CA LYS A 72 -3.77 -7.62 -2.69
C LYS A 72 -2.33 -7.66 -3.23
N LYS A 73 -1.82 -6.54 -3.71
CA LYS A 73 -0.47 -6.46 -4.27
C LYS A 73 0.60 -6.70 -3.20
N ARG A 74 0.42 -6.17 -1.99
CA ARG A 74 1.32 -6.47 -0.88
C ARG A 74 1.39 -7.98 -0.62
N ASN A 75 0.23 -8.64 -0.57
CA ASN A 75 0.16 -10.06 -0.29
C ASN A 75 0.78 -10.93 -1.38
N THR A 76 0.77 -10.46 -2.63
CA THR A 76 1.29 -11.22 -3.77
C THR A 76 2.68 -10.77 -4.21
N SER A 77 3.25 -9.72 -3.64
CA SER A 77 4.53 -9.15 -4.10
C SER A 77 5.71 -10.12 -3.93
N VAL A 78 5.64 -11.05 -2.99
CA VAL A 78 6.65 -12.08 -2.81
C VAL A 78 6.67 -13.09 -3.97
N HIS A 79 5.65 -13.10 -4.81
CA HIS A 79 5.50 -13.98 -5.96
C HIS A 79 5.74 -13.28 -7.30
N ILE A 80 6.43 -12.16 -7.29
CA ILE A 80 6.80 -11.44 -8.51
C ILE A 80 8.09 -12.03 -9.05
N TYR A 81 8.03 -12.66 -10.22
CA TYR A 81 9.16 -13.42 -10.75
C TYR A 81 9.73 -12.87 -12.05
N ASN A 82 9.06 -11.93 -12.73
CA ASN A 82 9.51 -11.46 -14.04
C ASN A 82 9.45 -9.94 -14.14
N GLU A 83 10.17 -9.44 -15.15
CA GLU A 83 10.32 -7.99 -15.38
C GLU A 83 9.00 -7.30 -15.66
N GLN A 84 8.10 -7.96 -16.40
CA GLN A 84 6.79 -7.39 -16.72
C GLN A 84 5.95 -7.15 -15.45
N GLU A 85 5.93 -8.11 -14.54
CA GLU A 85 5.19 -7.96 -13.28
C GLU A 85 5.79 -6.85 -12.42
N VAL A 86 7.11 -6.71 -12.41
CA VAL A 86 7.78 -5.62 -11.70
C VAL A 86 7.40 -4.28 -12.31
N ASP A 87 7.42 -4.16 -13.63
CA ASP A 87 7.05 -2.92 -14.32
C ASP A 87 5.61 -2.53 -14.04
N GLU A 88 4.68 -3.47 -14.09
CA GLU A 88 3.27 -3.22 -13.78
C GLU A 88 3.09 -2.73 -12.34
N MET A 89 3.80 -3.33 -11.41
CA MET A 89 3.75 -2.93 -10.00
C MET A 89 4.29 -1.51 -9.80
N ILE A 90 5.40 -1.18 -10.46
CA ILE A 90 5.99 0.17 -10.39
C ILE A 90 5.01 1.22 -10.92
N LEU A 91 4.31 0.93 -12.03
CA LEU A 91 3.32 1.84 -12.58
C LEU A 91 2.14 2.04 -11.62
N LEU A 92 1.66 0.99 -10.97
CA LEU A 92 0.61 1.09 -9.96
C LEU A 92 1.05 1.94 -8.78
N ILE A 93 2.27 1.74 -8.31
CA ILE A 93 2.82 2.53 -7.19
C ILE A 93 2.83 4.00 -7.56
N ARG A 94 3.36 4.34 -8.74
CA ARG A 94 3.46 5.73 -9.19
C ARG A 94 2.11 6.38 -9.39
N ASP A 95 1.21 5.71 -10.11
CA ASP A 95 0.00 6.34 -10.64
C ASP A 95 -1.20 6.23 -9.70
N SER A 96 -1.22 5.25 -8.81
CA SER A 96 -2.38 4.99 -7.95
C SER A 96 -2.05 4.96 -6.47
N PHE A 97 -0.97 4.31 -6.07
CA PHE A 97 -0.70 4.06 -4.65
C PHE A 97 -0.09 5.26 -3.95
N ILE A 98 0.90 5.92 -4.54
CA ILE A 98 1.48 7.14 -3.96
C ILE A 98 0.41 8.23 -3.80
N PRO A 99 -0.43 8.52 -4.81
CA PRO A 99 -1.52 9.49 -4.61
C PRO A 99 -2.47 9.11 -3.47
N ALA A 100 -2.76 7.82 -3.29
CA ALA A 100 -3.62 7.36 -2.20
C ALA A 100 -2.95 7.58 -0.83
N PHE A 101 -1.65 7.30 -0.70
CA PHE A 101 -0.92 7.59 0.54
C PHE A 101 -0.91 9.09 0.86
N VAL A 102 -0.70 9.92 -0.15
CA VAL A 102 -0.74 11.38 0.01
C VAL A 102 -2.13 11.83 0.48
N GLY A 103 -3.19 11.25 -0.10
CA GLY A 103 -4.56 11.55 0.30
C GLY A 103 -4.85 11.18 1.75
N LEU A 104 -4.40 10.01 2.20
CA LEU A 104 -4.56 9.60 3.60
C LEU A 104 -3.79 10.53 4.54
N GLU A 105 -2.55 10.88 4.20
CA GLU A 105 -1.76 11.80 5.01
C GLU A 105 -2.49 13.14 5.21
N LYS A 106 -3.07 13.68 4.16
CA LYS A 106 -3.84 14.93 4.25
C LYS A 106 -5.08 14.78 5.14
N THR A 107 -5.75 13.66 5.06
CA THR A 107 -6.95 13.39 5.88
C THR A 107 -6.60 13.27 7.36
N LEU A 108 -5.45 12.69 7.69
CA LEU A 108 -5.03 12.44 9.07
C LEU A 108 -4.32 13.60 9.74
N ARG A 109 -4.06 14.68 9.02
CA ARG A 109 -3.41 15.86 9.63
C ARG A 109 -4.20 16.48 10.77
#